data_cdddefc7459c8493f94225843b795e90
#
_entry.id   cdddefc7459c8493f94225843b795e90
#
_cell.length_a   1.000
_cell.length_b   1.000
_cell.length_c   1.000
_cell.angle_alpha   90.00
_cell.angle_beta   90.00
_cell.angle_gamma   90.00
#
_symmetry.space_group_name_H-M   'P 1'
#
loop_
_entity.id
_entity.type
_entity.pdbx_description
1 polymer ?
#
loop_
_entity_poly.entity_id
_entity_poly.type
_entity_poly.pdbx_seq_one_letter_code
_entity_poly.pdbx_strand_id
1 'polypeptide(L)'
;MARHLITSALPYINGIKHLGNLIGSQLPADLYARYLRARGHEVMFICATDEHGTPAELAAAKAGKPVADYCAEMHAVQKALADGFRLSFDHYGRSSSARNRALTQHFARRLGEAGLIAEVAEEQVWSPADNRFLPDRYIEGTCPNCGYDRARGDQCENCTKQLEPRDLINPRSAISGATNLEVRETRHLYLRQSALRARLRDWITTRRDWPLLSTSIALKWLDDGEGLQDRGITRDLAWGVPVQFDGAPWAGMEGKVFYVWFDAPIEYIGA
;
A
#
# COMPACT_ATOMS: atom_id res chain seq x y z
N MET A 1 -17.21 0.32 -31.66
CA MET A 1 -16.05 -0.24 -30.92
C MET A 1 -15.64 0.76 -29.86
N ALA A 2 -15.57 0.39 -28.59
CA ALA A 2 -15.09 1.24 -27.51
C ALA A 2 -13.81 0.62 -26.92
N ARG A 3 -12.99 1.47 -26.28
CA ARG A 3 -11.78 1.05 -25.56
C ARG A 3 -12.09 0.92 -24.08
N HIS A 4 -11.67 -0.17 -23.47
CA HIS A 4 -11.85 -0.45 -22.07
C HIS A 4 -10.53 -0.81 -21.41
N LEU A 5 -10.20 -0.14 -20.30
CA LEU A 5 -9.18 -0.57 -19.37
C LEU A 5 -9.87 -1.26 -18.20
N ILE A 6 -9.53 -2.51 -17.96
CA ILE A 6 -10.04 -3.29 -16.83
C ILE A 6 -8.87 -3.56 -15.89
N THR A 7 -9.10 -3.31 -14.62
CA THR A 7 -8.13 -3.57 -13.55
C THR A 7 -8.73 -4.51 -12.53
N SER A 8 -7.89 -5.33 -11.91
CA SER A 8 -8.27 -6.07 -10.70
C SER A 8 -7.37 -5.66 -9.54
N ALA A 9 -7.86 -5.83 -8.31
CA ALA A 9 -7.08 -5.47 -7.13
C ALA A 9 -5.72 -6.19 -7.12
N LEU A 10 -4.66 -5.44 -6.83
CA LEU A 10 -3.30 -5.97 -6.71
C LEU A 10 -3.22 -6.86 -5.45
N PRO A 11 -2.95 -8.17 -5.57
CA PRO A 11 -2.75 -9.01 -4.41
C PRO A 11 -1.41 -8.71 -3.75
N TYR A 12 -1.39 -8.71 -2.42
CA TYR A 12 -0.15 -8.63 -1.66
C TYR A 12 0.76 -9.83 -1.94
N ILE A 13 2.08 -9.55 -1.94
CA ILE A 13 3.12 -10.55 -2.23
C ILE A 13 3.45 -11.46 -1.05
N ASN A 14 2.88 -11.25 0.12
CA ASN A 14 3.22 -11.91 1.37
C ASN A 14 2.80 -13.40 1.46
N GLY A 15 2.28 -13.98 0.39
CA GLY A 15 1.89 -15.38 0.34
C GLY A 15 1.20 -15.81 -0.95
N ILE A 16 0.80 -17.07 -0.98
CA ILE A 16 0.01 -17.64 -2.07
C ILE A 16 -1.41 -17.06 -2.02
N LYS A 17 -1.98 -16.75 -3.18
CA LYS A 17 -3.36 -16.28 -3.29
C LYS A 17 -4.33 -17.33 -2.76
N HIS A 18 -5.27 -16.88 -1.93
CA HIS A 18 -6.41 -17.69 -1.53
C HIS A 18 -7.62 -17.45 -2.45
N LEU A 19 -8.63 -18.29 -2.34
CA LEU A 19 -9.86 -18.21 -3.16
C LEU A 19 -10.51 -16.82 -3.14
N GLY A 20 -10.46 -16.10 -2.00
CA GLY A 20 -11.02 -14.75 -1.88
C GLY A 20 -10.38 -13.75 -2.83
N ASN A 21 -9.07 -13.83 -3.09
CA ASN A 21 -8.39 -12.96 -4.05
C ASN A 21 -8.88 -13.24 -5.49
N LEU A 22 -9.08 -14.52 -5.84
CA LEU A 22 -9.57 -14.92 -7.15
C LEU A 22 -11.03 -14.53 -7.35
N ILE A 23 -11.90 -14.99 -6.47
CA ILE A 23 -13.37 -14.85 -6.61
C ILE A 23 -13.80 -13.40 -6.37
N GLY A 24 -13.15 -12.70 -5.43
CA GLY A 24 -13.53 -11.34 -5.05
C GLY A 24 -13.07 -10.26 -6.04
N SER A 25 -12.07 -10.54 -6.88
CA SER A 25 -11.47 -9.53 -7.75
C SER A 25 -11.12 -10.06 -9.15
N GLN A 26 -10.23 -11.03 -9.26
CA GLN A 26 -9.59 -11.36 -10.54
C GLN A 26 -10.54 -12.09 -11.50
N LEU A 27 -11.31 -13.07 -11.04
CA LEU A 27 -12.26 -13.80 -11.86
C LEU A 27 -13.42 -12.93 -12.39
N PRO A 28 -14.07 -12.09 -11.57
CA PRO A 28 -15.10 -11.18 -12.09
C PRO A 28 -14.55 -10.20 -13.14
N ALA A 29 -13.35 -9.68 -12.94
CA ALA A 29 -12.72 -8.79 -13.90
C ALA A 29 -12.36 -9.52 -15.21
N ASP A 30 -11.84 -10.75 -15.13
CA ASP A 30 -11.55 -11.58 -16.30
C ASP A 30 -12.81 -11.93 -17.09
N LEU A 31 -13.88 -12.31 -16.39
CA LEU A 31 -15.17 -12.60 -17.04
C LEU A 31 -15.69 -11.38 -17.79
N TYR A 32 -15.60 -10.21 -17.18
CA TYR A 32 -16.03 -8.97 -17.82
C TYR A 32 -15.13 -8.59 -19.01
N ALA A 33 -13.81 -8.77 -18.89
CA ALA A 33 -12.87 -8.55 -20.00
C ALA A 33 -13.19 -9.45 -21.20
N ARG A 34 -13.43 -10.75 -20.95
CA ARG A 34 -13.83 -11.71 -22.01
C ARG A 34 -15.16 -11.36 -22.63
N TYR A 35 -16.14 -10.97 -21.83
CA TYR A 35 -17.44 -10.52 -22.34
C TYR A 35 -17.30 -9.33 -23.28
N LEU A 36 -16.55 -8.32 -22.90
CA LEU A 36 -16.35 -7.12 -23.75
C LEU A 36 -15.57 -7.46 -25.03
N ARG A 37 -14.55 -8.31 -24.98
CA ARG A 37 -13.83 -8.79 -26.17
C ARG A 37 -14.76 -9.56 -27.10
N ALA A 38 -15.62 -10.43 -26.56
CA ALA A 38 -16.61 -11.16 -27.35
C ALA A 38 -17.65 -10.23 -28.02
N ARG A 39 -17.88 -9.04 -27.41
CA ARG A 39 -18.74 -7.98 -27.97
C ARG A 39 -18.04 -7.12 -29.02
N GLY A 40 -16.76 -7.40 -29.34
CA GLY A 40 -15.98 -6.67 -30.34
C GLY A 40 -15.39 -5.35 -29.83
N HIS A 41 -15.25 -5.18 -28.52
CA HIS A 41 -14.56 -4.04 -27.93
C HIS A 41 -13.05 -4.29 -27.84
N GLU A 42 -12.26 -3.20 -27.87
CA GLU A 42 -10.83 -3.23 -27.55
C GLU A 42 -10.67 -3.20 -26.01
N VAL A 43 -10.03 -4.22 -25.47
CA VAL A 43 -9.91 -4.38 -24.01
C VAL A 43 -8.47 -4.62 -23.61
N MET A 44 -7.98 -3.81 -22.68
CA MET A 44 -6.74 -4.05 -21.95
C MET A 44 -7.10 -4.45 -20.52
N PHE A 45 -6.71 -5.66 -20.12
CA PHE A 45 -6.94 -6.21 -18.79
C PHE A 45 -5.61 -6.37 -18.06
N ILE A 46 -5.43 -5.63 -16.98
CA ILE A 46 -4.16 -5.56 -16.24
C ILE A 46 -4.32 -5.89 -14.76
N CYS A 47 -3.26 -6.42 -14.20
CA CYS A 47 -3.06 -6.61 -12.76
C CYS A 47 -1.56 -6.57 -12.47
N ALA A 48 -1.19 -6.60 -11.20
CA ALA A 48 0.18 -6.71 -10.75
C ALA A 48 0.22 -7.36 -9.36
N THR A 49 1.43 -7.67 -8.87
CA THR A 49 1.67 -7.98 -7.47
C THR A 49 2.01 -6.71 -6.69
N ASP A 50 1.39 -6.55 -5.52
CA ASP A 50 1.72 -5.48 -4.57
C ASP A 50 2.88 -5.94 -3.67
N GLU A 51 4.08 -5.41 -3.91
CA GLU A 51 5.33 -5.97 -3.41
C GLU A 51 6.01 -5.15 -2.31
N HIS A 52 5.53 -3.96 -2.02
CA HIS A 52 6.16 -3.08 -1.05
C HIS A 52 5.52 -3.13 0.33
N GLY A 53 6.23 -2.55 1.31
CA GLY A 53 5.74 -2.37 2.67
C GLY A 53 6.01 -3.54 3.62
N THR A 54 5.60 -3.34 4.86
CA THR A 54 5.83 -4.24 6.00
C THR A 54 5.43 -5.70 5.76
N PRO A 55 4.28 -6.03 5.12
CA PRO A 55 3.91 -7.43 4.92
C PRO A 55 4.92 -8.23 4.10
N ALA A 56 5.51 -7.62 3.07
CA ALA A 56 6.54 -8.25 2.25
C ALA A 56 7.84 -8.48 3.03
N GLU A 57 8.31 -7.45 3.77
CA GLU A 57 9.52 -7.57 4.60
C GLU A 57 9.38 -8.69 5.65
N LEU A 58 8.23 -8.74 6.37
CA LEU A 58 7.98 -9.76 7.39
C LEU A 58 7.91 -11.17 6.80
N ALA A 59 7.27 -11.33 5.64
CA ALA A 59 7.17 -12.61 4.98
C ALA A 59 8.55 -13.09 4.47
N ALA A 60 9.35 -12.21 3.91
CA ALA A 60 10.71 -12.48 3.47
C ALA A 60 11.62 -12.87 4.65
N ALA A 61 11.56 -12.11 5.75
CA ALA A 61 12.31 -12.40 6.98
C ALA A 61 11.94 -13.78 7.55
N LYS A 62 10.65 -14.12 7.59
CA LYS A 62 10.17 -15.44 8.01
C LYS A 62 10.67 -16.57 7.12
N ALA A 63 10.82 -16.28 5.81
CA ALA A 63 11.36 -17.24 4.85
C ALA A 63 12.89 -17.30 4.84
N GLY A 64 13.59 -16.46 5.60
CA GLY A 64 15.04 -16.36 5.65
C GLY A 64 15.67 -15.89 4.32
N LYS A 65 14.95 -15.04 3.56
CA LYS A 65 15.36 -14.59 2.23
C LYS A 65 15.48 -13.06 2.16
N PRO A 66 16.37 -12.53 1.27
CA PRO A 66 16.31 -11.13 0.88
C PRO A 66 14.90 -10.79 0.33
N VAL A 67 14.36 -9.62 0.69
CA VAL A 67 12.99 -9.27 0.34
C VAL A 67 12.76 -9.20 -1.18
N ALA A 68 13.73 -8.72 -1.94
CA ALA A 68 13.64 -8.65 -3.40
C ALA A 68 13.52 -10.05 -4.04
N ASP A 69 14.31 -11.03 -3.54
CA ASP A 69 14.29 -12.39 -4.03
C ASP A 69 12.98 -13.10 -3.67
N TYR A 70 12.53 -12.91 -2.42
CA TYR A 70 11.23 -13.42 -1.98
C TYR A 70 10.08 -12.88 -2.85
N CYS A 71 10.05 -11.58 -3.11
CA CYS A 71 9.05 -10.97 -3.97
C CYS A 71 9.11 -11.50 -5.41
N ALA A 72 10.30 -11.68 -5.97
CA ALA A 72 10.46 -12.23 -7.32
C ALA A 72 9.93 -13.66 -7.42
N GLU A 73 10.27 -14.53 -6.47
CA GLU A 73 9.78 -15.90 -6.42
C GLU A 73 8.26 -15.96 -6.25
N MET A 74 7.73 -15.18 -5.31
CA MET A 74 6.30 -15.18 -5.03
C MET A 74 5.49 -14.57 -6.19
N HIS A 75 6.03 -13.56 -6.88
CA HIS A 75 5.43 -13.04 -8.12
C HIS A 75 5.32 -14.16 -9.17
N ALA A 76 6.38 -14.94 -9.39
CA ALA A 76 6.35 -16.04 -10.33
C ALA A 76 5.27 -17.09 -9.94
N VAL A 77 5.17 -17.43 -8.65
CA VAL A 77 4.11 -18.33 -8.14
C VAL A 77 2.72 -17.77 -8.39
N GLN A 78 2.49 -16.50 -8.05
CA GLN A 78 1.18 -15.87 -8.23
C GLN A 78 0.81 -15.71 -9.70
N LYS A 79 1.79 -15.44 -10.57
CA LYS A 79 1.58 -15.42 -12.02
C LYS A 79 1.23 -16.81 -12.56
N ALA A 80 1.95 -17.85 -12.16
CA ALA A 80 1.65 -19.22 -12.55
C ALA A 80 0.24 -19.67 -12.11
N LEU A 81 -0.21 -19.23 -10.94
CA LEU A 81 -1.59 -19.47 -10.51
C LEU A 81 -2.60 -18.76 -11.43
N ALA A 82 -2.34 -17.50 -11.80
CA ALA A 82 -3.19 -16.78 -12.74
C ALA A 82 -3.27 -17.48 -14.10
N ASP A 83 -2.13 -17.96 -14.62
CA ASP A 83 -2.04 -18.72 -15.86
C ASP A 83 -2.79 -20.07 -15.74
N GLY A 84 -2.67 -20.77 -14.59
CA GLY A 84 -3.37 -22.04 -14.30
C GLY A 84 -4.90 -21.86 -14.26
N PHE A 85 -5.40 -20.75 -13.77
CA PHE A 85 -6.82 -20.38 -13.84
C PHE A 85 -7.21 -19.76 -15.19
N ARG A 86 -6.27 -19.69 -16.15
CA ARG A 86 -6.48 -19.12 -17.49
C ARG A 86 -7.02 -17.68 -17.45
N LEU A 87 -6.58 -16.88 -16.48
CA LEU A 87 -6.93 -15.46 -16.44
C LEU A 87 -6.30 -14.74 -17.64
N SER A 88 -7.09 -13.96 -18.37
CA SER A 88 -6.70 -13.38 -19.66
C SER A 88 -6.07 -12.01 -19.54
N PHE A 89 -5.15 -11.83 -18.57
CA PHE A 89 -4.39 -10.60 -18.44
C PHE A 89 -3.57 -10.29 -19.69
N ASP A 90 -3.65 -9.05 -20.18
CA ASP A 90 -2.73 -8.54 -21.20
C ASP A 90 -1.39 -8.14 -20.57
N HIS A 91 -1.43 -7.68 -19.30
CA HIS A 91 -0.25 -7.38 -18.50
C HIS A 91 -0.45 -7.83 -17.06
N TYR A 92 0.56 -8.54 -16.51
CA TYR A 92 0.64 -8.90 -15.10
C TYR A 92 1.98 -8.41 -14.54
N GLY A 93 1.96 -7.19 -13.97
CA GLY A 93 3.13 -6.42 -13.58
C GLY A 93 3.59 -6.64 -12.13
N ARG A 94 4.44 -5.74 -11.67
CA ARG A 94 5.03 -5.72 -10.33
C ARG A 94 5.13 -4.28 -9.84
N SER A 95 4.62 -3.97 -8.64
CA SER A 95 4.78 -2.63 -8.07
C SER A 95 6.25 -2.28 -7.78
N SER A 96 7.13 -3.28 -7.65
CA SER A 96 8.58 -3.08 -7.51
C SER A 96 9.33 -2.87 -8.85
N SER A 97 8.62 -2.78 -9.96
CA SER A 97 9.23 -2.55 -11.29
C SER A 97 9.97 -1.21 -11.37
N ALA A 98 10.99 -1.15 -12.22
CA ALA A 98 11.72 0.10 -12.46
C ALA A 98 10.81 1.21 -13.02
N ARG A 99 9.81 0.82 -13.83
CA ARG A 99 8.82 1.74 -14.39
C ARG A 99 7.94 2.33 -13.29
N ASN A 100 7.39 1.50 -12.39
CA ASN A 100 6.58 1.99 -11.27
C ASN A 100 7.39 2.90 -10.36
N ARG A 101 8.64 2.55 -10.07
CA ARG A 101 9.56 3.42 -9.32
C ARG A 101 9.69 4.80 -9.96
N ALA A 102 9.97 4.86 -11.26
CA ALA A 102 10.14 6.13 -11.98
C ALA A 102 8.84 6.96 -11.98
N LEU A 103 7.69 6.31 -12.16
CA LEU A 103 6.39 6.99 -12.12
C LEU A 103 6.03 7.48 -10.72
N THR A 104 6.25 6.69 -9.68
CA THR A 104 6.02 7.08 -8.29
C THR A 104 6.82 8.32 -7.94
N GLN A 105 8.12 8.34 -8.26
CA GLN A 105 8.98 9.50 -8.06
C GLN A 105 8.52 10.71 -8.90
N HIS A 106 8.13 10.49 -10.16
CA HIS A 106 7.59 11.53 -11.02
C HIS A 106 6.31 12.16 -10.44
N PHE A 107 5.34 11.34 -10.02
CA PHE A 107 4.11 11.85 -9.44
C PHE A 107 4.35 12.60 -8.13
N ALA A 108 5.22 12.09 -7.26
CA ALA A 108 5.57 12.78 -6.03
C ALA A 108 6.19 14.15 -6.30
N ARG A 109 7.12 14.24 -7.26
CA ARG A 109 7.69 15.51 -7.70
C ARG A 109 6.61 16.48 -8.20
N ARG A 110 5.73 16.02 -9.08
CA ARG A 110 4.65 16.86 -9.63
C ARG A 110 3.69 17.37 -8.57
N LEU A 111 3.39 16.54 -7.56
CA LEU A 111 2.58 16.96 -6.42
C LEU A 111 3.32 17.98 -5.56
N GLY A 112 4.63 17.83 -5.37
CA GLY A 112 5.47 18.81 -4.68
C GLY A 112 5.49 20.17 -5.39
N GLU A 113 5.73 20.16 -6.72
CA GLU A 113 5.70 21.37 -7.57
C GLU A 113 4.32 22.06 -7.52
N ALA A 114 3.25 21.30 -7.35
CA ALA A 114 1.89 21.82 -7.21
C ALA A 114 1.54 22.30 -5.78
N GLY A 115 2.49 22.25 -4.82
CA GLY A 115 2.27 22.64 -3.43
C GLY A 115 1.35 21.69 -2.65
N LEU A 116 1.17 20.46 -3.13
CA LEU A 116 0.30 19.45 -2.52
C LEU A 116 1.06 18.48 -1.60
N ILE A 117 2.34 18.71 -1.35
CA ILE A 117 3.13 17.96 -0.37
C ILE A 117 3.54 18.90 0.76
N ALA A 118 3.39 18.43 1.99
CA ALA A 118 3.89 19.06 3.20
C ALA A 118 4.89 18.12 3.88
N GLU A 119 5.91 18.69 4.55
CA GLU A 119 6.80 17.95 5.43
C GLU A 119 6.27 18.08 6.86
N VAL A 120 6.10 16.95 7.55
CA VAL A 120 5.57 16.89 8.91
C VAL A 120 6.54 16.11 9.78
N ALA A 121 6.89 16.68 10.94
CA ALA A 121 7.62 15.97 11.99
C ALA A 121 6.62 15.21 12.86
N GLU A 122 6.93 13.96 13.17
CA GLU A 122 6.13 13.10 14.02
C GLU A 122 7.02 12.23 14.92
N GLU A 123 6.47 11.81 16.04
CA GLU A 123 7.18 10.90 16.95
C GLU A 123 6.88 9.45 16.57
N GLN A 124 7.92 8.66 16.41
CA GLN A 124 7.82 7.23 16.14
C GLN A 124 8.71 6.41 17.05
N VAL A 125 8.36 5.14 17.22
CA VAL A 125 9.14 4.21 18.03
C VAL A 125 10.42 3.81 17.28
N TRP A 126 11.55 3.98 17.93
CA TRP A 126 12.86 3.54 17.47
C TRP A 126 13.36 2.36 18.27
N SER A 127 13.92 1.37 17.61
CA SER A 127 14.61 0.26 18.25
C SER A 127 16.12 0.40 18.09
N PRO A 128 16.87 0.69 19.16
CA PRO A 128 18.33 0.70 19.09
C PRO A 128 18.93 -0.65 18.71
N ALA A 129 18.31 -1.75 19.13
CA ALA A 129 18.75 -3.11 18.82
C ALA A 129 18.61 -3.43 17.32
N ASP A 130 17.53 -2.95 16.68
CA ASP A 130 17.28 -3.16 15.26
C ASP A 130 17.87 -2.03 14.40
N ASN A 131 18.37 -0.95 15.04
CA ASN A 131 18.88 0.26 14.40
C ASN A 131 17.91 0.84 13.36
N ARG A 132 16.62 0.92 13.70
CA ARG A 132 15.56 1.43 12.80
C ARG A 132 14.32 1.92 13.55
N PHE A 133 13.53 2.76 12.89
CA PHE A 133 12.16 3.02 13.30
C PHE A 133 11.30 1.77 13.09
N LEU A 134 10.39 1.56 14.01
CA LEU A 134 9.45 0.43 13.97
C LEU A 134 8.06 0.93 13.57
N PRO A 135 7.56 0.63 12.37
CA PRO A 135 6.16 0.80 12.05
C PRO A 135 5.28 0.01 13.02
N ASP A 136 4.04 0.42 13.20
CA ASP A 136 3.12 -0.10 14.20
C ASP A 136 3.07 -1.64 14.25
N ARG A 137 3.10 -2.32 13.10
CA ARG A 137 3.09 -3.78 13.00
C ARG A 137 4.40 -4.46 13.39
N TYR A 138 5.48 -3.69 13.51
CA TYR A 138 6.77 -4.19 14.03
C TYR A 138 6.88 -4.07 15.55
N ILE A 139 5.84 -3.57 16.22
CA ILE A 139 5.76 -3.47 17.66
C ILE A 139 4.69 -4.45 18.12
N GLU A 140 5.03 -5.30 19.05
CA GLU A 140 4.08 -6.21 19.70
C GLU A 140 4.16 -6.08 21.21
N GLY A 141 3.07 -6.42 21.88
CA GLY A 141 2.97 -6.35 23.33
C GLY A 141 1.65 -6.90 23.82
N THR A 142 1.36 -6.72 25.11
CA THR A 142 0.11 -7.16 25.68
C THR A 142 -1.00 -6.13 25.44
N CYS A 143 -2.13 -6.59 24.89
CA CYS A 143 -3.30 -5.75 24.67
C CYS A 143 -3.89 -5.27 26.00
N PRO A 144 -4.06 -3.97 26.23
CA PRO A 144 -4.62 -3.45 27.47
C PRO A 144 -6.11 -3.79 27.64
N ASN A 145 -6.81 -4.18 26.56
CA ASN A 145 -8.24 -4.48 26.59
C ASN A 145 -8.54 -5.95 26.91
N CYS A 146 -7.79 -6.90 26.35
CA CYS A 146 -8.10 -8.34 26.48
C CYS A 146 -6.96 -9.21 27.03
N GLY A 147 -5.79 -8.62 27.33
CA GLY A 147 -4.64 -9.35 27.88
C GLY A 147 -3.90 -10.24 26.88
N TYR A 148 -4.26 -10.19 25.58
CA TYR A 148 -3.53 -10.96 24.56
C TYR A 148 -2.09 -10.43 24.44
N ASP A 149 -1.10 -11.31 24.59
CA ASP A 149 0.32 -10.98 24.77
C ASP A 149 1.10 -10.72 23.46
N ARG A 150 0.43 -10.83 22.31
CA ARG A 150 0.99 -10.65 20.98
C ARG A 150 0.20 -9.67 20.13
N ALA A 151 -0.47 -8.71 20.76
CA ALA A 151 -1.17 -7.65 20.06
C ALA A 151 -0.17 -6.76 19.30
N ARG A 152 -0.54 -6.33 18.10
CA ARG A 152 0.25 -5.41 17.28
C ARG A 152 -0.07 -3.96 17.64
N GLY A 153 0.86 -3.07 17.31
CA GLY A 153 0.73 -1.64 17.63
C GLY A 153 -0.39 -0.91 16.87
N ASP A 154 -0.97 -1.50 15.83
CA ASP A 154 -2.10 -0.94 15.07
C ASP A 154 -3.45 -1.55 15.49
N GLN A 155 -3.46 -2.85 15.84
CA GLN A 155 -4.69 -3.55 16.19
C GLN A 155 -4.39 -4.84 16.96
N CYS A 156 -5.24 -5.15 17.92
CA CYS A 156 -5.21 -6.45 18.59
C CYS A 156 -5.86 -7.52 17.70
N GLU A 157 -5.11 -8.56 17.35
CA GLU A 157 -5.59 -9.67 16.52
C GLU A 157 -6.63 -10.54 17.22
N ASN A 158 -6.70 -10.52 18.57
CA ASN A 158 -7.66 -11.29 19.33
C ASN A 158 -9.00 -10.59 19.54
N CYS A 159 -8.99 -9.32 19.94
CA CYS A 159 -10.23 -8.58 20.24
C CYS A 159 -10.55 -7.47 19.21
N THR A 160 -9.78 -7.34 18.17
CA THR A 160 -9.93 -6.39 17.04
C THR A 160 -9.91 -4.91 17.45
N LYS A 161 -9.59 -4.57 18.70
CA LYS A 161 -9.47 -3.19 19.15
C LYS A 161 -8.31 -2.52 18.42
N GLN A 162 -8.55 -1.33 17.86
CA GLN A 162 -7.49 -0.46 17.36
C GLN A 162 -6.62 0.01 18.52
N LEU A 163 -5.32 -0.01 18.31
CA LEU A 163 -4.29 0.33 19.28
C LEU A 163 -3.31 1.30 18.65
N GLU A 164 -2.61 2.03 19.50
CA GLU A 164 -1.37 2.71 19.14
C GLU A 164 -0.19 1.99 19.83
N PRO A 165 1.03 2.05 19.30
CA PRO A 165 2.19 1.40 19.91
C PRO A 165 2.39 1.70 21.39
N ARG A 166 2.09 2.94 21.81
CA ARG A 166 2.16 3.42 23.19
C ARG A 166 1.09 2.84 24.13
N ASP A 167 0.02 2.26 23.57
CA ASP A 167 -1.04 1.65 24.38
C ASP A 167 -0.67 0.24 24.83
N LEU A 168 0.27 -0.39 24.15
CA LEU A 168 0.68 -1.76 24.46
C LEU A 168 1.39 -1.84 25.83
N ILE A 169 1.05 -2.85 26.60
CA ILE A 169 1.74 -3.20 27.84
C ILE A 169 2.98 -4.02 27.47
N ASN A 170 4.15 -3.65 28.01
CA ASN A 170 5.44 -4.28 27.72
C ASN A 170 5.72 -4.38 26.20
N PRO A 171 5.74 -3.24 25.47
CA PRO A 171 6.01 -3.24 24.04
C PRO A 171 7.42 -3.76 23.77
N ARG A 172 7.55 -4.52 22.69
CA ARG A 172 8.83 -5.06 22.19
C ARG A 172 8.88 -5.05 20.68
N SER A 173 10.08 -5.04 20.13
CA SER A 173 10.28 -5.23 18.70
C SER A 173 9.82 -6.62 18.26
N ALA A 174 8.98 -6.70 17.24
CA ALA A 174 8.59 -7.98 16.64
C ALA A 174 9.71 -8.60 15.79
N ILE A 175 10.81 -7.88 15.57
CA ILE A 175 11.98 -8.35 14.82
C ILE A 175 12.95 -9.06 15.76
N SER A 176 13.45 -8.34 16.77
CA SER A 176 14.50 -8.81 17.68
C SER A 176 13.99 -9.25 19.06
N GLY A 177 12.76 -8.92 19.41
CA GLY A 177 12.25 -9.09 20.77
C GLY A 177 12.75 -8.03 21.76
N ALA A 178 13.53 -7.04 21.30
CA ALA A 178 14.10 -6.00 22.15
C ALA A 178 13.00 -5.15 22.80
N THR A 179 13.17 -4.84 24.09
CA THR A 179 12.23 -4.04 24.89
C THR A 179 12.73 -2.63 25.19
N ASN A 180 14.01 -2.33 24.86
CA ASN A 180 14.60 -1.02 25.03
C ASN A 180 14.21 -0.07 23.89
N LEU A 181 12.90 0.14 23.70
CA LEU A 181 12.36 1.01 22.67
C LEU A 181 12.41 2.48 23.12
N GLU A 182 12.66 3.34 22.17
CA GLU A 182 12.74 4.80 22.38
C GLU A 182 11.71 5.50 21.47
N VAL A 183 11.25 6.67 21.87
CA VAL A 183 10.49 7.55 20.99
C VAL A 183 11.43 8.60 20.40
N ARG A 184 11.46 8.73 19.09
CA ARG A 184 12.29 9.71 18.39
C ARG A 184 11.47 10.45 17.34
N GLU A 185 11.83 11.71 17.11
CA GLU A 185 11.29 12.50 16.02
C GLU A 185 11.80 11.97 14.67
N THR A 186 10.90 11.83 13.73
CA THR A 186 11.19 11.60 12.32
C THR A 186 10.35 12.53 11.46
N ARG A 187 10.73 12.73 10.20
CA ARG A 187 10.01 13.60 9.26
C ARG A 187 9.50 12.82 8.09
N HIS A 188 8.27 13.10 7.70
CA HIS A 188 7.60 12.43 6.58
C HIS A 188 6.97 13.42 5.63
N LEU A 189 6.85 13.03 4.36
CA LEU A 189 6.06 13.76 3.38
C LEU A 189 4.59 13.36 3.52
N TYR A 190 3.74 14.37 3.55
CA TYR A 190 2.29 14.24 3.61
C TYR A 190 1.66 14.79 2.35
N LEU A 191 0.77 14.01 1.73
CA LEU A 191 -0.10 14.49 0.65
C LEU A 191 -1.24 15.30 1.26
N ARG A 192 -1.35 16.56 0.84
CA ARG A 192 -2.39 17.50 1.29
C ARG A 192 -3.74 17.16 0.65
N GLN A 193 -4.28 16.01 1.03
CA GLN A 193 -5.57 15.53 0.50
C GLN A 193 -6.72 16.46 0.88
N SER A 194 -6.65 17.09 2.05
CA SER A 194 -7.63 18.08 2.50
C SER A 194 -7.82 19.22 1.48
N ALA A 195 -6.73 19.67 0.86
CA ALA A 195 -6.77 20.71 -0.18
C ALA A 195 -7.46 20.26 -1.48
N LEU A 196 -7.59 18.96 -1.70
CA LEU A 196 -8.23 18.37 -2.88
C LEU A 196 -9.72 18.04 -2.66
N ARG A 197 -10.21 18.13 -1.44
CA ARG A 197 -11.56 17.69 -1.04
C ARG A 197 -12.66 18.25 -1.93
N ALA A 198 -12.73 19.55 -2.10
CA ALA A 198 -13.76 20.21 -2.91
C ALA A 198 -13.70 19.73 -4.37
N ARG A 199 -12.51 19.73 -4.97
CA ARG A 199 -12.30 19.31 -6.35
C ARG A 199 -12.67 17.83 -6.57
N LEU A 200 -12.33 16.96 -5.63
CA LEU A 200 -12.70 15.53 -5.69
C LEU A 200 -14.20 15.34 -5.56
N ARG A 201 -14.86 16.10 -4.65
CA ARG A 201 -16.31 16.06 -4.48
C ARG A 201 -17.03 16.46 -5.77
N ASP A 202 -16.66 17.60 -6.36
CA ASP A 202 -17.23 18.06 -7.61
C ASP A 202 -17.04 17.04 -8.73
N TRP A 203 -15.85 16.47 -8.82
CA TRP A 203 -15.55 15.44 -9.83
C TRP A 203 -16.39 14.18 -9.64
N ILE A 204 -16.53 13.65 -8.42
CA ILE A 204 -17.30 12.44 -8.14
C ILE A 204 -18.80 12.68 -8.41
N THR A 205 -19.34 13.82 -8.00
CA THR A 205 -20.77 14.13 -8.18
C THR A 205 -21.18 14.28 -9.64
N THR A 206 -20.24 14.55 -10.55
CA THR A 206 -20.50 14.60 -12.00
C THR A 206 -20.54 13.20 -12.65
N ARG A 207 -20.12 12.13 -11.96
CA ARG A 207 -20.05 10.76 -12.48
C ARG A 207 -21.38 10.03 -12.29
N ARG A 208 -22.35 10.32 -13.15
CA ARG A 208 -23.71 9.75 -13.08
C ARG A 208 -23.77 8.29 -13.54
N ASP A 209 -22.77 7.81 -14.26
CA ASP A 209 -22.60 6.46 -14.80
C ASP A 209 -21.89 5.50 -13.81
N TRP A 210 -21.36 6.02 -12.71
CA TRP A 210 -20.72 5.19 -11.70
C TRP A 210 -21.75 4.48 -10.81
N PRO A 211 -21.45 3.23 -10.35
CA PRO A 211 -22.31 2.53 -9.40
C PRO A 211 -22.55 3.36 -8.14
N LEU A 212 -23.80 3.43 -7.70
CA LEU A 212 -24.22 4.18 -6.51
C LEU A 212 -23.38 3.82 -5.28
N LEU A 213 -23.05 2.53 -5.11
CA LEU A 213 -22.21 2.07 -3.99
C LEU A 213 -20.83 2.75 -4.01
N SER A 214 -20.19 2.81 -5.17
CA SER A 214 -18.86 3.42 -5.32
C SER A 214 -18.88 4.91 -5.02
N THR A 215 -19.87 5.64 -5.57
CA THR A 215 -19.99 7.09 -5.35
C THR A 215 -20.36 7.41 -3.90
N SER A 216 -21.26 6.65 -3.28
CA SER A 216 -21.68 6.89 -1.89
C SER A 216 -20.54 6.63 -0.90
N ILE A 217 -19.74 5.58 -1.10
CA ILE A 217 -18.56 5.31 -0.28
C ILE A 217 -17.54 6.43 -0.45
N ALA A 218 -17.25 6.84 -1.69
CA ALA A 218 -16.28 7.90 -1.96
C ALA A 218 -16.71 9.25 -1.33
N LEU A 219 -17.99 9.62 -1.47
CA LEU A 219 -18.53 10.85 -0.84
C LEU A 219 -18.51 10.75 0.68
N LYS A 220 -18.81 9.57 1.25
CA LYS A 220 -18.71 9.38 2.69
C LYS A 220 -17.29 9.64 3.19
N TRP A 221 -16.25 9.14 2.53
CA TRP A 221 -14.85 9.40 2.89
C TRP A 221 -14.49 10.90 2.82
N LEU A 222 -15.11 11.65 1.92
CA LEU A 222 -14.90 13.10 1.81
C LEU A 222 -15.60 13.89 2.91
N ASP A 223 -16.74 13.41 3.41
CA ASP A 223 -17.66 14.19 4.24
C ASP A 223 -17.76 13.71 5.69
N ASP A 224 -17.32 12.49 6.00
CA ASP A 224 -17.46 11.88 7.33
C ASP A 224 -16.50 12.55 8.34
N GLY A 225 -17.01 12.86 9.53
CA GLY A 225 -16.25 13.52 10.59
C GLY A 225 -15.61 14.83 10.14
N GLU A 226 -14.30 14.94 10.27
CA GLU A 226 -13.52 16.12 9.85
C GLU A 226 -13.27 16.16 8.33
N GLY A 227 -13.73 15.15 7.61
CA GLY A 227 -13.54 14.97 6.17
C GLY A 227 -12.18 14.41 5.80
N LEU A 228 -11.80 14.57 4.52
CA LEU A 228 -10.55 14.01 4.00
C LEU A 228 -9.33 14.67 4.64
N GLN A 229 -8.56 13.89 5.37
CA GLN A 229 -7.35 14.33 6.09
C GLN A 229 -6.09 14.13 5.25
N ASP A 230 -5.05 14.94 5.52
CA ASP A 230 -3.75 14.77 4.92
C ASP A 230 -3.12 13.42 5.31
N ARG A 231 -2.38 12.81 4.41
CA ARG A 231 -1.84 11.45 4.59
C ARG A 231 -0.34 11.38 4.36
N GLY A 232 0.37 10.76 5.31
CA GLY A 232 1.78 10.45 5.18
C GLY A 232 2.03 9.47 4.01
N ILE A 233 2.86 9.91 3.06
CA ILE A 233 3.20 9.15 1.84
C ILE A 233 4.62 8.59 1.86
N THR A 234 5.34 8.72 2.96
CA THR A 234 6.68 8.13 3.14
C THR A 234 6.75 7.30 4.41
N ARG A 235 7.71 6.39 4.50
CA ARG A 235 7.93 5.51 5.65
C ARG A 235 9.41 5.27 5.88
N ASP A 236 9.78 5.03 7.14
CA ASP A 236 11.10 4.58 7.57
C ASP A 236 11.21 3.05 7.41
N LEU A 237 11.23 2.58 6.16
CA LEU A 237 11.35 1.19 5.78
C LEU A 237 12.54 1.00 4.82
N ALA A 238 13.07 -0.21 4.77
CA ALA A 238 14.16 -0.54 3.86
C ALA A 238 13.65 -0.96 2.46
N TRP A 239 12.43 -1.48 2.36
CA TRP A 239 11.86 -2.01 1.14
C TRP A 239 10.67 -1.18 0.65
N GLY A 240 10.85 -0.54 -0.50
CA GLY A 240 9.88 0.34 -1.15
C GLY A 240 10.54 1.16 -2.25
N VAL A 241 9.78 2.05 -2.86
CA VAL A 241 10.32 3.03 -3.81
C VAL A 241 11.07 4.13 -3.04
N PRO A 242 12.39 4.33 -3.25
CA PRO A 242 13.15 5.36 -2.55
C PRO A 242 12.60 6.76 -2.82
N VAL A 243 12.61 7.62 -1.79
CA VAL A 243 12.20 9.02 -1.91
C VAL A 243 13.33 9.81 -2.54
N GLN A 244 13.41 9.73 -3.86
CA GLN A 244 14.45 10.32 -4.69
C GLN A 244 13.86 10.97 -5.93
N PHE A 245 14.55 11.99 -6.46
CA PHE A 245 14.23 12.60 -7.74
C PHE A 245 15.52 12.79 -8.54
N ASP A 246 15.49 12.34 -9.79
CA ASP A 246 16.64 12.41 -10.69
C ASP A 246 17.93 11.78 -10.06
N GLY A 247 17.74 10.72 -9.28
CA GLY A 247 18.82 9.99 -8.62
C GLY A 247 19.35 10.61 -7.31
N ALA A 248 18.84 11.78 -6.90
CA ALA A 248 19.19 12.41 -5.62
C ALA A 248 18.07 12.22 -4.58
N PRO A 249 18.39 11.96 -3.31
CA PRO A 249 17.38 11.94 -2.25
C PRO A 249 16.66 13.29 -2.15
N TRP A 250 15.37 13.28 -1.83
CA TRP A 250 14.69 14.48 -1.36
C TRP A 250 15.31 14.88 -0.01
N ALA A 251 15.70 16.15 0.12
CA ALA A 251 16.38 16.63 1.32
C ALA A 251 15.56 16.29 2.59
N GLY A 252 16.20 15.68 3.58
CA GLY A 252 15.58 15.23 4.83
C GLY A 252 14.80 13.91 4.73
N MET A 253 14.83 13.25 3.57
CA MET A 253 14.15 11.96 3.33
C MET A 253 15.14 10.83 3.03
N GLU A 254 16.40 11.01 3.40
CA GLU A 254 17.46 10.01 3.21
C GLU A 254 17.09 8.69 3.88
N GLY A 255 17.20 7.58 3.15
CA GLY A 255 16.87 6.25 3.65
C GLY A 255 15.38 5.93 3.77
N LYS A 256 14.50 6.87 3.40
CA LYS A 256 13.05 6.64 3.40
C LYS A 256 12.54 6.13 2.06
N VAL A 257 11.38 5.47 2.12
CA VAL A 257 10.67 4.97 0.94
C VAL A 257 9.26 5.54 0.88
N PHE A 258 8.67 5.55 -0.30
CA PHE A 258 7.26 5.85 -0.42
C PHE A 258 6.40 4.75 0.22
N TYR A 259 5.28 5.18 0.79
CA TYR A 259 4.30 4.27 1.40
C TYR A 259 3.58 3.46 0.31
N VAL A 260 3.39 2.19 0.56
CA VAL A 260 2.78 1.25 -0.40
C VAL A 260 1.45 1.73 -0.99
N TRP A 261 0.61 2.39 -0.21
CA TRP A 261 -0.65 2.96 -0.72
C TRP A 261 -0.49 4.19 -1.60
N PHE A 262 0.72 4.74 -1.71
CA PHE A 262 1.03 5.78 -2.67
C PHE A 262 1.58 5.18 -3.97
N ASP A 263 2.45 4.18 -3.91
CA ASP A 263 3.09 3.60 -5.09
C ASP A 263 2.28 2.48 -5.77
N ALA A 264 1.57 1.65 -5.01
CA ALA A 264 0.80 0.54 -5.57
C ALA A 264 -0.31 0.99 -6.56
N PRO A 265 -1.13 2.03 -6.29
CA PRO A 265 -2.11 2.50 -7.27
C PRO A 265 -1.49 3.06 -8.57
N ILE A 266 -0.24 3.52 -8.52
CA ILE A 266 0.47 4.06 -9.68
C ILE A 266 0.82 2.93 -10.67
N GLU A 267 0.98 1.70 -10.19
CA GLU A 267 1.24 0.54 -11.04
C GLU A 267 0.17 0.34 -12.12
N TYR A 268 -1.09 0.68 -11.85
CA TYR A 268 -2.14 0.64 -12.89
C TYR A 268 -1.90 1.62 -14.05
N ILE A 269 -1.07 2.64 -13.84
CA ILE A 269 -0.66 3.59 -14.87
C ILE A 269 0.65 3.13 -15.52
N GLY A 270 1.47 2.39 -14.75
CA GLY A 270 2.76 1.87 -15.16
C GLY A 270 2.71 0.60 -16.03
N ALA A 271 1.59 -0.08 -15.99
CA ALA A 271 1.37 -1.35 -16.68
C ALA A 271 1.46 -1.28 -18.21
#